data_e95b26a11df835eae6121d9a0180a683
#
_entry.id   e95b26a11df835eae6121d9a0180a683
#
_cell.length_a   1.000
_cell.length_b   1.000
_cell.length_c   1.000
_cell.angle_alpha   90.00
_cell.angle_beta   90.00
_cell.angle_gamma   90.00
#
_symmetry.space_group_name_H-M   'P 1'
#
loop_
_entity.id
_entity.type
_entity.pdbx_description
1 polymer ?
#
loop_
_entity_poly.entity_id
_entity_poly.type
_entity_poly.pdbx_seq_one_letter_code
_entity_poly.pdbx_strand_id
1 'polypeptide(L)'
;MSIRPIAGPSRRLILPCTRSHSTAHSRPTPSHAYAVSPLSSRPGPPPPPPPRTEATSSRPDLTPEQHDLIARIVRVDQAGELGANWIYRGQKWGSALRGDRKTVKEVEGMWASERHHLAVMKLVQQQHRVRPTLLYPLWQAMAFGLGAGTALMGREAAMACTEAVETVIGEHYDDQLRALKPLLESTASTAVSPTNPNANTVADAVAAPHPSLPLLASVLEEFRDDELEHLDIAVEGGAQKAPGHSLLSAVIGFGCKAAIKVCERV
;
A
#
# COMPACT_ATOMS: atom_id res chain seq x y z
N MET A 1 45.56 27.97 6.64
CA MET A 1 44.57 26.89 6.93
C MET A 1 43.20 27.42 6.54
N SER A 2 42.69 27.02 5.39
CA SER A 2 41.42 27.52 4.86
C SER A 2 40.35 26.45 5.11
N ILE A 3 39.35 26.77 5.89
CA ILE A 3 38.22 25.87 6.22
C ILE A 3 37.19 25.99 5.10
N ARG A 4 36.96 24.90 4.37
CA ARG A 4 35.90 24.82 3.38
C ARG A 4 34.54 24.57 4.10
N PRO A 5 33.44 25.25 3.71
CA PRO A 5 32.11 24.96 4.26
C PRO A 5 31.57 23.65 3.71
N ILE A 6 30.96 22.86 4.61
CA ILE A 6 30.28 21.62 4.30
C ILE A 6 28.94 22.00 3.62
N ALA A 7 28.72 21.47 2.41
CA ALA A 7 27.47 21.63 1.70
C ALA A 7 26.33 20.86 2.44
N GLY A 8 25.30 21.59 2.84
CA GLY A 8 24.08 21.00 3.41
C GLY A 8 23.25 20.29 2.34
N PRO A 9 22.35 19.37 2.73
CA PRO A 9 21.57 18.59 1.80
C PRO A 9 20.64 19.49 0.96
N SER A 10 20.67 19.26 -0.36
CA SER A 10 19.84 19.93 -1.35
C SER A 10 18.36 19.72 -1.03
N ARG A 11 17.65 20.79 -0.68
CA ARG A 11 16.20 20.81 -0.63
C ARG A 11 15.68 20.60 -2.06
N ARG A 12 15.07 19.45 -2.32
CA ARG A 12 14.23 19.30 -3.52
C ARG A 12 13.05 20.23 -3.37
N LEU A 13 12.95 21.21 -4.26
CA LEU A 13 11.75 22.02 -4.45
C LEU A 13 10.63 21.11 -4.95
N ILE A 14 9.69 20.79 -4.07
CA ILE A 14 8.41 20.15 -4.45
C ILE A 14 7.57 21.26 -5.07
N LEU A 15 7.43 21.24 -6.39
CA LEU A 15 6.47 22.08 -7.09
C LEU A 15 5.05 21.61 -6.73
N PRO A 16 4.13 22.52 -6.39
CA PRO A 16 2.74 22.12 -6.14
C PRO A 16 2.12 21.60 -7.43
N CYS A 17 1.80 20.31 -7.45
CA CYS A 17 1.01 19.71 -8.52
C CYS A 17 -0.44 20.15 -8.37
N THR A 18 -0.84 21.19 -9.09
CA THR A 18 -2.25 21.57 -9.21
C THR A 18 -2.96 20.57 -10.09
N ARG A 19 -3.45 19.49 -9.50
CA ARG A 19 -4.30 18.52 -10.19
C ARG A 19 -5.67 19.15 -10.39
N SER A 20 -5.95 19.56 -11.61
CA SER A 20 -7.28 19.97 -12.09
C SER A 20 -8.25 18.81 -11.89
N HIS A 21 -9.34 19.01 -11.14
CA HIS A 21 -10.44 18.06 -11.04
C HIS A 21 -11.19 18.00 -12.38
N SER A 22 -10.66 17.22 -13.30
CA SER A 22 -11.35 16.85 -14.52
C SER A 22 -12.33 15.72 -14.18
N THR A 23 -13.62 15.92 -14.47
CA THR A 23 -14.66 14.88 -14.46
C THR A 23 -14.48 13.95 -15.67
N ALA A 24 -13.30 13.37 -15.81
CA ALA A 24 -13.07 12.28 -16.73
C ALA A 24 -13.67 11.00 -16.12
N HIS A 25 -14.40 10.24 -16.93
CA HIS A 25 -14.80 8.87 -16.59
C HIS A 25 -13.54 8.11 -16.20
N SER A 26 -13.31 7.93 -14.90
CA SER A 26 -12.12 7.26 -14.38
C SER A 26 -12.12 5.83 -14.92
N ARG A 27 -11.03 5.44 -15.58
CA ARG A 27 -10.78 4.03 -15.88
C ARG A 27 -10.88 3.27 -14.56
N PRO A 28 -11.48 2.07 -14.56
CA PRO A 28 -11.51 1.26 -13.35
C PRO A 28 -10.06 1.03 -12.89
N THR A 29 -9.81 1.25 -11.60
CA THR A 29 -8.50 1.03 -11.00
C THR A 29 -8.16 -0.47 -11.00
N PRO A 30 -6.89 -0.88 -10.96
CA PRO A 30 -6.47 -2.27 -10.95
C PRO A 30 -7.16 -3.13 -9.87
N SER A 31 -7.35 -2.58 -8.68
CA SER A 31 -8.01 -3.24 -7.54
C SER A 31 -9.47 -3.61 -7.81
N HIS A 32 -10.17 -2.90 -8.70
CA HIS A 32 -11.51 -3.24 -9.14
C HIS A 32 -11.62 -4.64 -9.77
N ALA A 33 -10.52 -5.19 -10.29
CA ALA A 33 -10.51 -6.56 -10.82
C ALA A 33 -10.88 -7.59 -9.77
N TYR A 34 -10.68 -7.30 -8.47
CA TYR A 34 -11.07 -8.17 -7.35
C TYR A 34 -12.50 -8.01 -6.89
N ALA A 35 -13.32 -7.24 -7.59
CA ALA A 35 -14.76 -7.06 -7.29
C ALA A 35 -15.04 -6.44 -5.90
N VAL A 36 -14.07 -5.81 -5.30
CA VAL A 36 -14.30 -5.04 -4.09
C VAL A 36 -14.85 -3.69 -4.54
N SER A 37 -16.16 -3.49 -4.37
CA SER A 37 -16.74 -2.17 -4.62
C SER A 37 -16.12 -1.17 -3.68
N PRO A 38 -15.56 -0.03 -4.17
CA PRO A 38 -15.26 1.08 -3.29
C PRO A 38 -16.52 1.40 -2.50
N LEU A 39 -16.39 1.75 -1.23
CA LEU A 39 -17.50 2.12 -0.37
C LEU A 39 -18.20 3.35 -0.96
N SER A 40 -19.09 3.08 -1.93
CA SER A 40 -19.89 4.12 -2.56
C SER A 40 -20.83 4.70 -1.52
N SER A 41 -20.71 5.98 -1.26
CA SER A 41 -21.67 6.77 -0.49
C SER A 41 -23.04 6.93 -1.22
N ARG A 42 -23.24 6.28 -2.37
CA ARG A 42 -24.50 6.35 -3.13
C ARG A 42 -25.50 5.32 -2.60
N PRO A 43 -26.71 5.72 -2.24
CA PRO A 43 -27.79 4.79 -1.95
C PRO A 43 -28.20 4.09 -3.25
N GLY A 44 -27.94 2.81 -3.33
CA GLY A 44 -28.32 1.93 -4.43
C GLY A 44 -27.79 0.52 -4.20
N PRO A 45 -28.35 -0.51 -4.83
CA PRO A 45 -27.77 -1.84 -4.75
C PRO A 45 -26.34 -1.80 -5.34
N PRO A 46 -25.37 -2.49 -4.72
CA PRO A 46 -24.02 -2.55 -5.24
C PRO A 46 -24.05 -3.13 -6.67
N PRO A 47 -23.18 -2.64 -7.58
CA PRO A 47 -23.04 -3.23 -8.90
C PRO A 47 -22.68 -4.71 -8.77
N PRO A 48 -23.13 -5.56 -9.72
CA PRO A 48 -22.73 -6.97 -9.69
C PRO A 48 -21.21 -7.07 -9.73
N PRO A 49 -20.62 -8.02 -8.97
CA PRO A 49 -19.18 -8.21 -8.98
C PRO A 49 -18.71 -8.51 -10.42
N PRO A 50 -17.56 -7.98 -10.86
CA PRO A 50 -17.02 -8.33 -12.15
C PRO A 50 -16.78 -9.85 -12.25
N PRO A 51 -16.87 -10.42 -13.45
CA PRO A 51 -16.61 -11.84 -13.64
C PRO A 51 -15.18 -12.18 -13.21
N ARG A 52 -15.00 -13.27 -12.48
CA ARG A 52 -13.68 -13.77 -12.12
C ARG A 52 -12.89 -14.07 -13.41
N THR A 53 -11.74 -13.44 -13.55
CA THR A 53 -10.81 -13.67 -14.65
C THR A 53 -9.68 -14.60 -14.18
N GLU A 54 -8.89 -15.12 -15.12
CA GLU A 54 -7.67 -15.87 -14.79
C GLU A 54 -6.74 -15.05 -13.87
N ALA A 55 -6.63 -13.75 -14.12
CA ALA A 55 -5.82 -12.83 -13.33
C ALA A 55 -6.22 -12.76 -11.84
N THR A 56 -7.49 -13.03 -11.50
CA THR A 56 -8.01 -12.91 -10.12
C THR A 56 -8.40 -14.25 -9.49
N SER A 57 -8.43 -15.35 -10.24
CA SER A 57 -8.93 -16.65 -9.75
C SER A 57 -7.92 -17.77 -9.77
N SER A 58 -6.84 -17.63 -10.52
CA SER A 58 -5.76 -18.61 -10.60
C SER A 58 -4.44 -18.01 -10.13
N ARG A 59 -3.46 -18.85 -9.93
CA ARG A 59 -2.11 -18.45 -9.51
C ARG A 59 -1.08 -18.94 -10.52
N PRO A 60 0.05 -18.21 -10.65
CA PRO A 60 1.16 -18.64 -11.51
C PRO A 60 1.81 -19.92 -10.99
N ASP A 61 2.40 -20.67 -11.90
CA ASP A 61 3.37 -21.70 -11.54
C ASP A 61 4.73 -21.01 -11.31
N LEU A 62 5.23 -21.05 -10.10
CA LEU A 62 6.38 -20.29 -9.62
C LEU A 62 7.44 -21.24 -9.07
N THR A 63 8.72 -20.86 -9.24
CA THR A 63 9.81 -21.53 -8.48
C THR A 63 9.62 -21.30 -6.96
N PRO A 64 10.22 -22.14 -6.11
CA PRO A 64 10.15 -21.94 -4.65
C PRO A 64 10.57 -20.51 -4.23
N GLU A 65 11.63 -19.96 -4.84
CA GLU A 65 12.15 -18.61 -4.53
C GLU A 65 11.18 -17.51 -4.94
N GLN A 66 10.56 -17.66 -6.11
CA GLN A 66 9.53 -16.72 -6.61
C GLN A 66 8.28 -16.79 -5.74
N HIS A 67 7.87 -18.01 -5.35
CA HIS A 67 6.76 -18.19 -4.43
C HIS A 67 7.03 -17.54 -3.07
N ASP A 68 8.25 -17.69 -2.52
CA ASP A 68 8.64 -17.05 -1.26
C ASP A 68 8.64 -15.52 -1.36
N LEU A 69 9.08 -14.97 -2.49
CA LEU A 69 9.00 -13.52 -2.73
C LEU A 69 7.54 -13.04 -2.68
N ILE A 70 6.66 -13.64 -3.46
CA ILE A 70 5.24 -13.28 -3.49
C ILE A 70 4.59 -13.47 -2.11
N ALA A 71 4.92 -14.56 -1.42
CA ALA A 71 4.38 -14.84 -0.09
C ALA A 71 4.79 -13.78 0.95
N ARG A 72 6.06 -13.31 0.89
CA ARG A 72 6.51 -12.21 1.77
C ARG A 72 5.78 -10.92 1.46
N ILE A 73 5.72 -10.52 0.18
CA ILE A 73 5.00 -9.31 -0.27
C ILE A 73 3.56 -9.34 0.25
N VAL A 74 2.79 -10.32 -0.16
CA VAL A 74 1.36 -10.41 0.16
C VAL A 74 1.09 -10.50 1.68
N ARG A 75 1.96 -11.17 2.45
CA ARG A 75 1.80 -11.27 3.90
C ARG A 75 2.08 -9.94 4.60
N VAL A 76 3.14 -9.26 4.19
CA VAL A 76 3.49 -7.95 4.78
C VAL A 76 2.42 -6.92 4.47
N ASP A 77 1.97 -6.84 3.21
CA ASP A 77 0.95 -5.87 2.82
C ASP A 77 -0.37 -6.15 3.53
N GLN A 78 -0.82 -7.41 3.56
CA GLN A 78 -2.05 -7.75 4.30
C GLN A 78 -1.96 -7.40 5.79
N ALA A 79 -0.78 -7.55 6.40
CA ALA A 79 -0.54 -7.16 7.79
C ALA A 79 -0.47 -5.63 7.94
N GLY A 80 0.09 -4.92 6.97
CA GLY A 80 0.14 -3.46 6.87
C GLY A 80 -1.26 -2.87 6.80
N GLU A 81 -2.07 -3.32 5.83
CA GLU A 81 -3.46 -2.91 5.67
C GLU A 81 -4.31 -3.17 6.91
N LEU A 82 -4.06 -4.31 7.58
CA LEU A 82 -4.69 -4.59 8.86
C LEU A 82 -4.28 -3.54 9.91
N GLY A 83 -2.99 -3.22 9.98
CA GLY A 83 -2.45 -2.24 10.90
C GLY A 83 -3.05 -0.85 10.67
N ALA A 84 -3.02 -0.35 9.43
CA ALA A 84 -3.58 0.93 9.03
C ALA A 84 -5.08 1.04 9.38
N ASN A 85 -5.86 0.02 9.07
CA ASN A 85 -7.28 -0.04 9.45
C ASN A 85 -7.50 0.14 10.97
N TRP A 86 -6.64 -0.43 11.82
CA TRP A 86 -6.77 -0.31 13.27
C TRP A 86 -6.19 1.00 13.80
N ILE A 87 -5.15 1.56 13.18
CA ILE A 87 -4.63 2.91 13.49
C ILE A 87 -5.74 3.94 13.24
N TYR A 88 -6.32 3.97 12.05
CA TYR A 88 -7.39 4.92 11.72
C TYR A 88 -8.64 4.75 12.58
N ARG A 89 -8.99 3.50 12.93
CA ARG A 89 -10.07 3.24 13.89
C ARG A 89 -9.76 3.83 15.26
N GLY A 90 -8.53 3.69 15.74
CA GLY A 90 -8.05 4.28 17.00
C GLY A 90 -8.05 5.81 16.94
N GLN A 91 -7.52 6.39 15.86
CA GLN A 91 -7.51 7.84 15.65
C GLN A 91 -8.92 8.43 15.63
N LYS A 92 -9.85 7.79 14.93
CA LYS A 92 -11.26 8.20 14.90
C LYS A 92 -11.87 8.20 16.32
N TRP A 93 -11.64 7.11 17.08
CA TRP A 93 -12.12 6.98 18.45
C TRP A 93 -11.53 8.07 19.37
N GLY A 94 -10.20 8.25 19.35
CA GLY A 94 -9.52 9.25 20.19
C GLY A 94 -9.91 10.68 19.84
N SER A 95 -10.02 11.02 18.55
CA SER A 95 -10.47 12.33 18.08
C SER A 95 -11.94 12.60 18.46
N ALA A 96 -12.81 11.59 18.38
CA ALA A 96 -14.20 11.71 18.81
C ALA A 96 -14.33 11.99 20.31
N LEU A 97 -13.52 11.33 21.16
CA LEU A 97 -13.47 11.61 22.61
C LEU A 97 -13.05 13.06 22.92
N ARG A 98 -12.17 13.63 22.09
CA ARG A 98 -11.76 15.05 22.20
C ARG A 98 -12.78 16.03 21.63
N GLY A 99 -13.84 15.56 20.99
CA GLY A 99 -14.81 16.40 20.28
C GLY A 99 -14.28 17.00 18.96
N ASP A 100 -13.13 16.53 18.45
CA ASP A 100 -12.52 17.04 17.21
C ASP A 100 -13.18 16.42 15.97
N ARG A 101 -14.33 16.99 15.59
CA ARG A 101 -15.11 16.54 14.44
C ARG A 101 -14.37 16.71 13.11
N LYS A 102 -13.44 17.67 13.02
CA LYS A 102 -12.66 17.89 11.80
C LYS A 102 -11.74 16.71 11.56
N THR A 103 -10.94 16.34 12.55
CA THR A 103 -10.03 15.19 12.47
C THR A 103 -10.79 13.88 12.28
N VAL A 104 -11.94 13.69 12.94
CA VAL A 104 -12.79 12.51 12.70
C VAL A 104 -13.20 12.37 11.24
N LYS A 105 -13.57 13.49 10.56
CA LYS A 105 -13.96 13.44 9.15
C LYS A 105 -12.79 13.14 8.22
N GLU A 106 -11.63 13.73 8.48
CA GLU A 106 -10.42 13.50 7.68
C GLU A 106 -9.94 12.06 7.81
N VAL A 107 -9.85 11.56 9.05
CA VAL A 107 -9.50 10.16 9.34
C VAL A 107 -10.50 9.19 8.70
N GLU A 108 -11.79 9.47 8.72
CA GLU A 108 -12.80 8.61 8.06
C GLU A 108 -12.61 8.57 6.54
N GLY A 109 -12.17 9.67 5.93
CA GLY A 109 -11.85 9.72 4.50
C GLY A 109 -10.72 8.76 4.14
N MET A 110 -9.57 8.88 4.82
CA MET A 110 -8.42 7.99 4.63
C MET A 110 -8.75 6.53 4.99
N TRP A 111 -9.45 6.30 6.09
CA TRP A 111 -9.86 4.96 6.49
C TRP A 111 -10.81 4.27 5.48
N ALA A 112 -11.51 5.01 4.64
CA ALA A 112 -12.35 4.41 3.61
C ALA A 112 -11.53 3.66 2.56
N SER A 113 -10.39 4.21 2.10
CA SER A 113 -9.45 3.52 1.21
C SER A 113 -8.79 2.33 1.88
N GLU A 114 -8.35 2.46 3.14
CA GLU A 114 -7.76 1.35 3.89
C GLU A 114 -8.68 0.12 4.02
N ARG A 115 -9.96 0.36 4.19
CA ARG A 115 -10.95 -0.74 4.21
C ARG A 115 -11.04 -1.45 2.86
N HIS A 116 -10.88 -0.71 1.77
CA HIS A 116 -10.82 -1.26 0.43
C HIS A 116 -9.54 -2.05 0.21
N HIS A 117 -8.37 -1.47 0.53
CA HIS A 117 -7.08 -2.13 0.44
C HIS A 117 -7.06 -3.45 1.20
N LEU A 118 -7.47 -3.45 2.47
CA LEU A 118 -7.56 -4.68 3.27
C LEU A 118 -8.47 -5.73 2.66
N ALA A 119 -9.59 -5.34 2.06
CA ALA A 119 -10.51 -6.27 1.42
C ALA A 119 -9.89 -6.88 0.15
N VAL A 120 -9.20 -6.08 -0.66
CA VAL A 120 -8.47 -6.55 -1.84
C VAL A 120 -7.32 -7.48 -1.44
N MET A 121 -6.48 -7.07 -0.47
CA MET A 121 -5.36 -7.89 -0.01
C MET A 121 -5.78 -9.24 0.58
N LYS A 122 -6.95 -9.35 1.18
CA LYS A 122 -7.51 -10.65 1.60
C LYS A 122 -7.79 -11.56 0.40
N LEU A 123 -8.26 -11.02 -0.71
CA LEU A 123 -8.51 -11.80 -1.93
C LEU A 123 -7.21 -12.19 -2.62
N VAL A 124 -6.23 -11.28 -2.73
CA VAL A 124 -4.88 -11.56 -3.22
C VAL A 124 -4.22 -12.66 -2.38
N GLN A 125 -4.33 -12.57 -1.06
CA GLN A 125 -3.81 -13.56 -0.13
C GLN A 125 -4.41 -14.95 -0.36
N GLN A 126 -5.73 -15.02 -0.55
CA GLN A 126 -6.43 -16.29 -0.85
C GLN A 126 -6.01 -16.85 -2.22
N GLN A 127 -5.91 -16.01 -3.24
CA GLN A 127 -5.49 -16.38 -4.59
C GLN A 127 -4.11 -17.01 -4.59
N HIS A 128 -3.13 -16.35 -3.95
CA HIS A 128 -1.74 -16.83 -3.88
C HIS A 128 -1.50 -17.85 -2.76
N ARG A 129 -2.54 -18.23 -2.00
CA ARG A 129 -2.49 -19.19 -0.88
C ARG A 129 -1.44 -18.83 0.18
N VAL A 130 -1.33 -17.55 0.45
CA VAL A 130 -0.42 -17.04 1.48
C VAL A 130 -1.12 -17.05 2.83
N ARG A 131 -0.48 -17.60 3.86
CA ARG A 131 -1.02 -17.54 5.22
C ARG A 131 -0.87 -16.13 5.79
N PRO A 132 -1.82 -15.65 6.61
CA PRO A 132 -1.67 -14.39 7.33
C PRO A 132 -0.55 -14.49 8.39
N THR A 133 -0.10 -13.35 8.88
CA THR A 133 0.83 -13.31 10.03
C THR A 133 0.20 -13.96 11.27
N LEU A 134 1.01 -14.68 12.04
CA LEU A 134 0.57 -15.30 13.31
C LEU A 134 0.27 -14.27 14.40
N LEU A 135 0.78 -13.05 14.27
CA LEU A 135 0.65 -11.99 15.25
C LEU A 135 -0.60 -11.12 15.06
N TYR A 136 -1.56 -11.60 14.29
CA TYR A 136 -2.76 -10.87 13.89
C TYR A 136 -3.48 -10.13 15.06
N PRO A 137 -3.82 -10.78 16.21
CA PRO A 137 -4.47 -10.08 17.31
C PRO A 137 -3.58 -9.03 17.99
N LEU A 138 -2.27 -9.28 18.04
CA LEU A 138 -1.29 -8.36 18.61
C LEU A 138 -1.20 -7.08 17.77
N TRP A 139 -1.13 -7.22 16.44
CA TRP A 139 -1.11 -6.09 15.52
C TRP A 139 -2.36 -5.22 15.67
N GLN A 140 -3.53 -5.82 15.80
CA GLN A 140 -4.79 -5.09 15.99
C GLN A 140 -4.76 -4.23 17.27
N ALA A 141 -4.32 -4.81 18.38
CA ALA A 141 -4.28 -4.11 19.68
C ALA A 141 -3.25 -2.98 19.67
N MET A 142 -2.04 -3.23 19.15
CA MET A 142 -0.97 -2.25 19.09
C MET A 142 -1.32 -1.10 18.15
N ALA A 143 -1.84 -1.39 16.96
CA ALA A 143 -2.23 -0.41 15.96
C ALA A 143 -3.38 0.48 16.48
N PHE A 144 -4.41 -0.11 17.09
CA PHE A 144 -5.47 0.67 17.72
C PHE A 144 -4.93 1.57 18.85
N GLY A 145 -4.07 1.03 19.71
CA GLY A 145 -3.45 1.79 20.80
C GLY A 145 -2.60 2.95 20.30
N LEU A 146 -1.82 2.75 19.23
CA LEU A 146 -1.03 3.80 18.59
C LEU A 146 -1.93 4.90 18.02
N GLY A 147 -2.95 4.54 17.24
CA GLY A 147 -3.89 5.50 16.66
C GLY A 147 -4.67 6.27 17.74
N ALA A 148 -5.21 5.57 18.73
CA ALA A 148 -5.94 6.19 19.83
C ALA A 148 -5.05 7.10 20.69
N GLY A 149 -3.84 6.64 21.04
CA GLY A 149 -2.89 7.41 21.85
C GLY A 149 -2.47 8.72 21.16
N THR A 150 -2.08 8.66 19.90
CA THR A 150 -1.69 9.85 19.14
C THR A 150 -2.86 10.80 18.93
N ALA A 151 -4.07 10.31 18.68
CA ALA A 151 -5.26 11.16 18.56
C ALA A 151 -5.66 11.83 19.88
N LEU A 152 -5.48 11.15 21.02
CA LEU A 152 -5.68 11.75 22.35
C LEU A 152 -4.65 12.85 22.67
N MET A 153 -3.45 12.81 22.07
CA MET A 153 -2.47 13.90 22.19
C MET A 153 -2.88 15.14 21.36
N GLY A 154 -3.70 14.98 20.34
CA GLY A 154 -4.22 16.07 19.49
C GLY A 154 -4.14 15.74 18.00
N ARG A 155 -4.74 16.64 17.20
CA ARG A 155 -4.80 16.49 15.75
C ARG A 155 -3.41 16.36 15.14
N GLU A 156 -2.50 17.24 15.51
CA GLU A 156 -1.15 17.27 14.95
C GLU A 156 -0.40 15.97 15.22
N ALA A 157 -0.56 15.38 16.42
CA ALA A 157 0.06 14.12 16.77
C ALA A 157 -0.59 12.93 16.02
N ALA A 158 -1.91 12.95 15.81
CA ALA A 158 -2.58 11.96 14.97
C ALA A 158 -2.07 12.03 13.52
N MET A 159 -1.94 13.24 12.96
CA MET A 159 -1.41 13.43 11.61
C MET A 159 0.08 13.06 11.52
N ALA A 160 0.88 13.35 12.54
CA ALA A 160 2.29 12.91 12.60
C ALA A 160 2.43 11.38 12.66
N CYS A 161 1.47 10.69 13.28
CA CYS A 161 1.41 9.23 13.24
C CYS A 161 1.13 8.73 11.82
N THR A 162 0.14 9.31 11.13
CA THR A 162 -0.15 8.98 9.73
C THR A 162 1.06 9.27 8.85
N GLU A 163 1.66 10.49 8.90
CA GLU A 163 2.86 10.85 8.14
C GLU A 163 3.99 9.81 8.30
N ALA A 164 4.26 9.39 9.54
CA ALA A 164 5.34 8.44 9.83
C ALA A 164 5.06 7.03 9.30
N VAL A 165 3.81 6.58 9.37
CA VAL A 165 3.37 5.27 8.87
C VAL A 165 3.43 5.26 7.35
N GLU A 166 2.77 6.22 6.69
CA GLU A 166 2.66 6.24 5.22
C GLU A 166 4.00 6.49 4.53
N THR A 167 4.92 7.23 5.18
CA THR A 167 6.30 7.34 4.70
C THR A 167 6.98 5.97 4.61
N VAL A 168 6.85 5.14 5.66
CA VAL A 168 7.48 3.81 5.68
C VAL A 168 6.79 2.85 4.73
N ILE A 169 5.47 2.91 4.65
CA ILE A 169 4.68 2.01 3.79
C ILE A 169 4.91 2.35 2.30
N GLY A 170 4.92 3.63 1.93
CA GLY A 170 5.24 4.05 0.55
C GLY A 170 6.63 3.62 0.11
N GLU A 171 7.67 3.80 0.97
CA GLU A 171 9.01 3.27 0.73
C GLU A 171 9.00 1.74 0.53
N HIS A 172 8.19 1.04 1.32
CA HIS A 172 8.11 -0.42 1.28
C HIS A 172 7.44 -0.93 -0.01
N TYR A 173 6.35 -0.31 -0.47
CA TYR A 173 5.73 -0.62 -1.76
C TYR A 173 6.72 -0.41 -2.92
N ASP A 174 7.50 0.67 -2.91
CA ASP A 174 8.52 0.90 -3.94
C ASP A 174 9.61 -0.20 -3.93
N ASP A 175 10.03 -0.68 -2.75
CA ASP A 175 10.97 -1.79 -2.62
C ASP A 175 10.39 -3.09 -3.19
N GLN A 176 9.13 -3.37 -2.93
CA GLN A 176 8.42 -4.55 -3.44
C GLN A 176 8.25 -4.50 -4.96
N LEU A 177 7.86 -3.36 -5.52
CA LEU A 177 7.74 -3.18 -6.97
C LEU A 177 9.08 -3.40 -7.67
N ARG A 178 10.19 -2.90 -7.08
CA ARG A 178 11.55 -3.18 -7.57
C ARG A 178 11.89 -4.67 -7.50
N ALA A 179 11.48 -5.37 -6.44
CA ALA A 179 11.71 -6.80 -6.28
C ALA A 179 10.88 -7.65 -7.25
N LEU A 180 9.67 -7.20 -7.65
CA LEU A 180 8.81 -7.87 -8.62
C LEU A 180 9.27 -7.69 -10.07
N LYS A 181 9.96 -6.58 -10.37
CA LYS A 181 10.35 -6.22 -11.74
C LYS A 181 11.06 -7.34 -12.51
N PRO A 182 12.09 -8.04 -11.97
CA PRO A 182 12.74 -9.12 -12.69
C PRO A 182 11.81 -10.28 -13.02
N LEU A 183 10.82 -10.55 -12.16
CA LEU A 183 9.82 -11.60 -12.38
C LEU A 183 8.87 -11.24 -13.53
N LEU A 184 8.54 -9.98 -13.69
CA LEU A 184 7.70 -9.48 -14.78
C LEU A 184 8.48 -9.40 -16.12
N GLU A 185 9.76 -9.00 -16.07
CA GLU A 185 10.61 -8.83 -17.25
C GLU A 185 11.13 -10.15 -17.83
N SER A 186 11.44 -11.14 -16.98
CA SER A 186 11.95 -12.45 -17.43
C SER A 186 10.98 -13.18 -18.37
N THR A 187 9.71 -12.82 -18.27
CA THR A 187 8.62 -13.37 -19.06
C THR A 187 8.26 -12.49 -20.27
N ALA A 188 8.64 -11.20 -20.27
CA ALA A 188 8.43 -10.29 -21.40
C ALA A 188 9.51 -10.38 -22.47
N SER A 189 10.76 -10.70 -22.08
CA SER A 189 11.92 -10.74 -23.00
C SER A 189 11.88 -11.89 -24.01
N THR A 190 10.99 -12.84 -23.86
CA THR A 190 10.86 -14.00 -24.76
C THR A 190 9.71 -13.89 -25.75
N ALA A 191 8.98 -12.76 -25.71
CA ALA A 191 7.91 -12.46 -26.67
C ALA A 191 8.37 -11.74 -27.95
N VAL A 192 9.71 -11.65 -28.23
CA VAL A 192 10.23 -10.96 -29.41
C VAL A 192 10.45 -11.94 -30.56
N SER A 193 9.56 -11.83 -31.52
CA SER A 193 9.62 -12.05 -32.98
C SER A 193 9.90 -13.45 -33.54
N PRO A 194 8.91 -14.07 -34.18
CA PRO A 194 9.18 -15.11 -35.15
C PRO A 194 9.44 -14.49 -36.54
N THR A 195 10.68 -14.11 -36.82
CA THR A 195 11.11 -13.83 -38.20
C THR A 195 12.08 -14.91 -38.63
N ASN A 196 11.61 -16.14 -38.71
CA ASN A 196 12.23 -17.15 -39.55
C ASN A 196 11.23 -18.27 -39.88
N PRO A 197 10.74 -18.36 -41.14
CA PRO A 197 9.71 -19.34 -41.52
C PRO A 197 10.22 -20.78 -41.67
N ASN A 198 11.48 -21.12 -41.33
CA ASN A 198 12.10 -22.44 -41.56
C ASN A 198 12.74 -23.08 -40.28
N ALA A 199 12.39 -22.63 -39.08
CA ALA A 199 12.90 -23.30 -37.88
C ALA A 199 11.92 -24.40 -37.43
N ASN A 200 12.16 -25.62 -37.82
CA ASN A 200 11.56 -26.86 -37.29
C ASN A 200 12.19 -27.21 -35.90
N THR A 201 12.34 -26.27 -35.04
CA THR A 201 12.66 -26.52 -33.64
C THR A 201 11.45 -26.01 -32.84
N VAL A 202 10.92 -26.92 -32.01
CA VAL A 202 10.02 -26.55 -30.92
C VAL A 202 10.84 -25.65 -29.99
N ALA A 203 11.01 -24.38 -30.44
CA ALA A 203 11.56 -23.34 -29.60
C ALA A 203 10.57 -23.16 -28.46
N ASP A 204 11.00 -23.37 -27.25
CA ASP A 204 10.28 -23.04 -26.03
C ASP A 204 9.64 -21.67 -26.20
N ALA A 205 8.36 -21.66 -26.52
CA ALA A 205 7.56 -20.43 -26.47
C ALA A 205 7.49 -20.08 -24.99
N VAL A 206 8.42 -19.23 -24.56
CA VAL A 206 8.40 -18.73 -23.18
C VAL A 206 7.10 -17.98 -23.01
N ALA A 207 6.22 -18.58 -22.24
CA ALA A 207 4.88 -18.09 -22.02
C ALA A 207 4.91 -16.70 -21.36
N ALA A 208 4.03 -15.81 -21.80
CA ALA A 208 3.81 -14.53 -21.12
C ALA A 208 3.59 -14.75 -19.62
N PRO A 209 3.98 -13.78 -18.75
CA PRO A 209 3.76 -13.92 -17.32
C PRO A 209 2.29 -14.22 -17.04
N HIS A 210 2.06 -15.10 -16.06
CA HIS A 210 0.70 -15.37 -15.62
C HIS A 210 0.01 -14.04 -15.27
N PRO A 211 -1.21 -13.78 -15.76
CA PRO A 211 -1.84 -12.45 -15.70
C PRO A 211 -2.05 -11.91 -14.27
N SER A 212 -2.00 -12.77 -13.26
CA SER A 212 -2.06 -12.34 -11.85
C SER A 212 -0.83 -11.55 -11.38
N LEU A 213 0.35 -11.74 -12.00
CA LEU A 213 1.57 -11.04 -11.58
C LEU A 213 1.58 -9.56 -12.02
N PRO A 214 1.31 -9.22 -13.28
CA PRO A 214 1.13 -7.83 -13.69
C PRO A 214 -0.02 -7.16 -12.93
N LEU A 215 -1.12 -7.89 -12.65
CA LEU A 215 -2.21 -7.35 -11.86
C LEU A 215 -1.78 -7.05 -10.43
N LEU A 216 -1.03 -7.97 -9.78
CA LEU A 216 -0.48 -7.71 -8.44
C LEU A 216 0.39 -6.45 -8.44
N ALA A 217 1.33 -6.32 -9.38
CA ALA A 217 2.17 -5.13 -9.48
C ALA A 217 1.34 -3.84 -9.63
N SER A 218 0.32 -3.86 -10.49
CA SER A 218 -0.56 -2.69 -10.70
C SER A 218 -1.40 -2.35 -9.46
N VAL A 219 -1.83 -3.35 -8.68
CA VAL A 219 -2.52 -3.13 -7.39
C VAL A 219 -1.57 -2.50 -6.36
N LEU A 220 -0.31 -2.97 -6.28
CA LEU A 220 0.67 -2.37 -5.39
C LEU A 220 1.03 -0.93 -5.79
N GLU A 221 1.08 -0.62 -7.10
CA GLU A 221 1.24 0.76 -7.59
C GLU A 221 0.08 1.65 -7.19
N GLU A 222 -1.16 1.16 -7.35
CA GLU A 222 -2.38 1.87 -6.95
C GLU A 222 -2.35 2.18 -5.44
N PHE A 223 -2.09 1.18 -4.61
CA PHE A 223 -2.07 1.34 -3.15
C PHE A 223 -0.95 2.30 -2.71
N ARG A 224 0.25 2.16 -3.26
CA ARG A 224 1.34 3.12 -3.00
C ARG A 224 0.92 4.56 -3.29
N ASP A 225 0.24 4.80 -4.41
CA ASP A 225 -0.20 6.14 -4.79
C ASP A 225 -1.26 6.68 -3.81
N ASP A 226 -2.16 5.83 -3.30
CA ASP A 226 -3.12 6.17 -2.28
C ASP A 226 -2.43 6.50 -0.93
N GLU A 227 -1.38 5.75 -0.54
CA GLU A 227 -0.60 6.05 0.68
C GLU A 227 0.17 7.37 0.57
N LEU A 228 0.66 7.72 -0.60
CA LEU A 228 1.26 9.04 -0.84
C LEU A 228 0.21 10.17 -0.73
N GLU A 229 -1.03 9.92 -1.14
CA GLU A 229 -2.13 10.89 -0.91
C GLU A 229 -2.46 11.04 0.59
N HIS A 230 -2.47 9.94 1.35
CA HIS A 230 -2.64 9.99 2.82
C HIS A 230 -1.50 10.74 3.50
N LEU A 231 -0.26 10.54 3.04
CA LEU A 231 0.90 11.29 3.50
C LEU A 231 0.73 12.80 3.27
N ASP A 232 0.31 13.21 2.08
CA ASP A 232 0.06 14.61 1.75
C ASP A 232 -1.05 15.21 2.64
N ILE A 233 -2.16 14.49 2.83
CA ILE A 233 -3.25 14.88 3.75
C ILE A 233 -2.72 15.07 5.18
N ALA A 234 -1.86 14.18 5.66
CA ALA A 234 -1.29 14.27 6.99
C ALA A 234 -0.38 15.48 7.15
N VAL A 235 0.48 15.76 6.19
CA VAL A 235 1.37 16.93 6.18
C VAL A 235 0.56 18.23 6.14
N GLU A 236 -0.43 18.34 5.24
CA GLU A 236 -1.37 19.49 5.18
C GLU A 236 -2.20 19.59 6.46
N GLY A 237 -2.50 18.46 7.08
CA GLY A 237 -3.18 18.34 8.37
C GLY A 237 -2.38 18.87 9.55
N GLY A 238 -1.12 19.20 9.34
CA GLY A 238 -0.24 19.84 10.34
C GLY A 238 0.61 18.84 11.11
N ALA A 239 0.90 17.66 10.56
CA ALA A 239 1.75 16.64 11.17
C ALA A 239 3.06 17.21 11.73
N GLN A 240 3.74 18.03 10.94
CA GLN A 240 5.04 18.63 11.30
C GLN A 240 4.97 19.65 12.44
N LYS A 241 3.75 20.06 12.87
CA LYS A 241 3.53 20.93 14.03
C LYS A 241 3.31 20.14 15.32
N ALA A 242 3.30 18.82 15.26
CA ALA A 242 3.13 17.99 16.45
C ALA A 242 4.26 18.22 17.47
N PRO A 243 3.95 18.36 18.77
CA PRO A 243 4.96 18.45 19.81
C PRO A 243 5.88 17.23 19.75
N GLY A 244 7.19 17.45 19.65
CA GLY A 244 8.15 16.36 19.54
C GLY A 244 8.08 15.56 18.23
N HIS A 245 7.59 16.15 17.13
CA HIS A 245 7.38 15.51 15.83
C HIS A 245 8.53 14.58 15.41
N SER A 246 9.77 15.06 15.42
CA SER A 246 10.94 14.26 15.00
C SER A 246 11.12 12.99 15.82
N LEU A 247 10.89 13.05 17.14
CA LEU A 247 10.97 11.88 18.02
C LEU A 247 9.80 10.94 17.77
N LEU A 248 8.59 11.48 17.66
CA LEU A 248 7.38 10.71 17.41
C LEU A 248 7.50 9.95 16.08
N SER A 249 7.88 10.64 15.00
CA SER A 249 8.07 10.05 13.67
C SER A 249 9.19 8.99 13.67
N ALA A 250 10.30 9.25 14.37
CA ALA A 250 11.38 8.27 14.49
C ALA A 250 10.95 6.99 15.22
N VAL A 251 10.22 7.11 16.32
CA VAL A 251 9.73 5.95 17.12
C VAL A 251 8.71 5.15 16.31
N ILE A 252 7.75 5.82 15.68
CA ILE A 252 6.73 5.16 14.87
C ILE A 252 7.35 4.50 13.64
N GLY A 253 8.19 5.22 12.88
CA GLY A 253 8.85 4.69 11.70
C GLY A 253 9.75 3.50 12.01
N PHE A 254 10.49 3.53 13.12
CA PHE A 254 11.25 2.37 13.59
C PHE A 254 10.33 1.19 13.93
N GLY A 255 9.21 1.43 14.62
CA GLY A 255 8.21 0.42 14.95
C GLY A 255 7.62 -0.23 13.69
N CYS A 256 7.26 0.56 12.66
CA CYS A 256 6.76 0.06 11.39
C CYS A 256 7.81 -0.80 10.67
N LYS A 257 9.07 -0.35 10.58
CA LYS A 257 10.15 -1.13 9.95
C LYS A 257 10.42 -2.44 10.71
N ALA A 258 10.34 -2.43 12.03
CA ALA A 258 10.43 -3.66 12.83
C ALA A 258 9.26 -4.60 12.60
N ALA A 259 8.02 -4.07 12.53
CA ALA A 259 6.82 -4.84 12.23
C ALA A 259 6.91 -5.53 10.86
N ILE A 260 7.34 -4.81 9.81
CA ILE A 260 7.59 -5.36 8.47
C ILE A 260 8.54 -6.55 8.55
N LYS A 261 9.70 -6.38 9.22
CA LYS A 261 10.71 -7.45 9.35
C LYS A 261 10.21 -8.69 10.09
N VAL A 262 9.30 -8.51 11.02
CA VAL A 262 8.64 -9.64 11.71
C VAL A 262 7.64 -10.33 10.78
N CYS A 263 6.78 -9.57 10.08
CA CYS A 263 5.78 -10.11 9.15
C CYS A 263 6.39 -10.81 7.93
N GLU A 264 7.61 -10.45 7.52
CA GLU A 264 8.33 -11.18 6.47
C GLU A 264 8.58 -12.66 6.85
N ARG A 265 8.64 -12.98 8.15
CA ARG A 265 9.05 -14.29 8.67
C ARG A 265 7.93 -15.13 9.28
N VAL A 266 6.90 -14.47 9.85
CA VAL A 266 5.87 -15.16 10.65
C VAL A 266 4.44 -14.84 10.26
#